data_3bdcda42624849dc19c2bcdca1a16a00
#
_entry.id   3bdcda42624849dc19c2bcdca1a16a00
#
_cell.length_a   1.000
_cell.length_b   1.000
_cell.length_c   1.000
_cell.angle_alpha   90.00
_cell.angle_beta   90.00
_cell.angle_gamma   90.00
#
_symmetry.space_group_name_H-M   'P 1'
#
loop_
_entity.id
_entity.type
_entity.pdbx_description
1 polymer ?
#
loop_
_entity_poly.entity_id
_entity_poly.type
_entity_poly.pdbx_seq_one_letter_code
_entity_poly.pdbx_strand_id
1 'polypeptide(L)'
;MSDKKEIKSGFKASLKSMDTEETFDLIFYRPIGYMWALLAKKLGVTPNAITIASIFLGVGAGVCFFFNENSSPWINYFWWNIIGVFLLVWADSFDSADGQLARMTRQYSRIGRILDGLSGDFWFAAIYIAICFRENMTSEFFMAHQWVIWVIAVVTGVCHAVQAAMGDYYRQFHLYFLKGEDGSELERAEFLWEKF
;
A
#
# COMPACT_ATOMS: atom_id res chain seq x y z
N MET A 1 -5.87 20.41 -27.90
CA MET A 1 -4.42 20.38 -27.55
C MET A 1 -4.14 20.98 -26.16
N SER A 2 -4.96 21.89 -25.66
CA SER A 2 -4.89 22.51 -24.31
C SER A 2 -5.08 21.46 -23.21
N ASP A 3 -6.15 20.67 -23.23
CA ASP A 3 -6.51 19.70 -22.18
C ASP A 3 -5.42 18.64 -21.91
N LYS A 4 -4.77 18.12 -22.95
CA LYS A 4 -3.68 17.12 -22.76
C LYS A 4 -2.44 17.72 -22.08
N LYS A 5 -2.19 19.01 -22.29
CA LYS A 5 -1.04 19.72 -21.66
C LYS A 5 -1.35 20.02 -20.19
N GLU A 6 -2.60 20.35 -19.90
CA GLU A 6 -3.09 20.63 -18.55
C GLU A 6 -3.16 19.36 -17.68
N ILE A 7 -3.64 18.25 -18.24
CA ILE A 7 -3.62 16.93 -17.59
C ILE A 7 -2.18 16.48 -17.30
N LYS A 8 -1.25 16.63 -18.25
CA LYS A 8 0.16 16.28 -18.03
C LYS A 8 0.83 17.14 -16.95
N SER A 9 0.50 18.42 -16.88
CA SER A 9 1.03 19.31 -15.84
C SER A 9 0.44 18.96 -14.46
N GLY A 10 -0.86 18.67 -14.39
CA GLY A 10 -1.54 18.24 -13.18
C GLY A 10 -1.04 16.89 -12.66
N PHE A 11 -0.82 15.92 -13.55
CA PHE A 11 -0.23 14.63 -13.19
C PHE A 11 1.17 14.79 -12.59
N LYS A 12 2.06 15.55 -13.24
CA LYS A 12 3.41 15.79 -12.70
C LYS A 12 3.38 16.47 -11.33
N ALA A 13 2.46 17.41 -11.13
CA ALA A 13 2.29 18.10 -9.86
C ALA A 13 1.72 17.21 -8.75
N SER A 14 1.07 16.08 -9.10
CA SER A 14 0.55 15.12 -8.14
C SER A 14 1.59 14.09 -7.66
N LEU A 15 2.74 13.97 -8.31
CA LEU A 15 3.81 13.06 -7.93
C LEU A 15 4.63 13.61 -6.75
N LYS A 16 5.12 12.72 -5.87
CA LYS A 16 5.98 13.10 -4.73
C LYS A 16 7.38 13.52 -5.23
N SER A 17 8.01 12.68 -6.05
CA SER A 17 9.30 12.96 -6.68
C SER A 17 9.51 12.03 -7.87
N MET A 18 9.96 12.59 -9.01
CA MET A 18 10.30 11.75 -10.17
C MET A 18 11.62 10.97 -9.99
N ASP A 19 12.46 11.40 -9.06
CA ASP A 19 13.80 10.83 -8.87
C ASP A 19 13.81 9.59 -7.96
N THR A 20 12.72 9.39 -7.19
CA THR A 20 12.59 8.29 -6.22
C THR A 20 11.44 7.34 -6.51
N GLU A 21 10.66 7.61 -7.55
CA GLU A 21 9.56 6.73 -7.97
C GLU A 21 10.12 5.60 -8.84
N GLU A 22 9.65 4.39 -8.61
CA GLU A 22 10.02 3.24 -9.44
C GLU A 22 9.41 3.38 -10.84
N THR A 23 10.12 2.87 -11.86
CA THR A 23 9.66 2.96 -13.26
C THR A 23 8.30 2.28 -13.46
N PHE A 24 8.06 1.16 -12.78
CA PHE A 24 6.79 0.45 -12.87
C PHE A 24 5.65 1.26 -12.25
N ASP A 25 5.88 1.91 -11.12
CA ASP A 25 4.90 2.79 -10.48
C ASP A 25 4.52 3.95 -11.39
N LEU A 26 5.50 4.60 -12.00
CA LEU A 26 5.27 5.72 -12.91
C LEU A 26 4.46 5.34 -14.16
N ILE A 27 4.59 4.10 -14.64
CA ILE A 27 3.90 3.63 -15.85
C ILE A 27 2.53 3.05 -15.52
N PHE A 28 2.36 2.38 -14.39
CA PHE A 28 1.16 1.62 -14.05
C PHE A 28 0.37 2.24 -12.90
N TYR A 29 0.90 2.22 -11.67
CA TYR A 29 0.13 2.63 -10.49
C TYR A 29 -0.14 4.13 -10.44
N ARG A 30 0.82 4.98 -10.77
CA ARG A 30 0.66 6.44 -10.70
C ARG A 30 -0.39 6.99 -11.68
N PRO A 31 -0.45 6.55 -12.96
CA PRO A 31 -1.51 6.97 -13.87
C PRO A 31 -2.91 6.50 -13.44
N ILE A 32 -3.03 5.25 -12.97
CA ILE A 32 -4.30 4.70 -12.50
C ILE A 32 -4.74 5.42 -11.22
N GLY A 33 -3.82 5.61 -10.26
CA GLY A 33 -4.06 6.37 -9.05
C GLY A 33 -4.50 7.80 -9.34
N TYR A 34 -3.89 8.47 -10.34
CA TYR A 34 -4.29 9.80 -10.75
C TYR A 34 -5.71 9.87 -11.29
N MET A 35 -6.13 8.86 -12.07
CA MET A 35 -7.53 8.76 -12.52
C MET A 35 -8.50 8.64 -11.35
N TRP A 36 -8.18 7.80 -10.36
CA TRP A 36 -8.98 7.66 -9.14
C TRP A 36 -8.97 8.95 -8.31
N ALA A 37 -7.83 9.62 -8.18
CA ALA A 37 -7.71 10.91 -7.47
C ALA A 37 -8.56 12.01 -8.13
N LEU A 38 -8.60 12.08 -9.47
CA LEU A 38 -9.47 13.00 -10.21
C LEU A 38 -10.95 12.71 -9.96
N LEU A 39 -11.34 11.44 -10.00
CA LEU A 39 -12.71 11.02 -9.74
C LEU A 39 -13.12 11.36 -8.31
N ALA A 40 -12.29 11.02 -7.33
CA ALA A 40 -12.50 11.30 -5.92
C ALA A 40 -12.60 12.81 -5.64
N LYS A 41 -11.74 13.62 -6.26
CA LYS A 41 -11.80 15.07 -6.19
C LYS A 41 -13.13 15.61 -6.72
N LYS A 42 -13.62 15.06 -7.85
CA LYS A 42 -14.91 15.45 -8.43
C LYS A 42 -16.09 15.06 -7.53
N LEU A 43 -16.00 13.95 -6.83
CA LEU A 43 -17.02 13.45 -5.90
C LEU A 43 -16.91 14.07 -4.49
N GLY A 44 -15.89 14.88 -4.21
CA GLY A 44 -15.65 15.46 -2.89
C GLY A 44 -15.18 14.43 -1.83
N VAL A 45 -14.65 13.29 -2.26
CA VAL A 45 -14.13 12.25 -1.36
C VAL A 45 -12.79 12.71 -0.76
N THR A 46 -12.61 12.46 0.53
CA THR A 46 -11.36 12.82 1.23
C THR A 46 -10.25 11.80 0.99
N PRO A 47 -8.95 12.19 1.06
CA PRO A 47 -7.84 11.24 0.97
C PRO A 47 -7.96 10.09 1.96
N ASN A 48 -8.25 10.38 3.23
CA ASN A 48 -8.40 9.35 4.27
C ASN A 48 -9.48 8.31 3.94
N ALA A 49 -10.57 8.70 3.26
CA ALA A 49 -11.62 7.77 2.86
C ALA A 49 -11.12 6.79 1.78
N ILE A 50 -10.22 7.24 0.89
CA ILE A 50 -9.59 6.36 -0.12
C ILE A 50 -8.63 5.40 0.57
N THR A 51 -7.80 5.87 1.52
CA THR A 51 -6.90 5.00 2.30
C THR A 51 -7.70 3.92 3.04
N ILE A 52 -8.82 4.29 3.68
CA ILE A 52 -9.69 3.30 4.35
C ILE A 52 -10.25 2.30 3.33
N ALA A 53 -10.68 2.76 2.16
CA ALA A 53 -11.18 1.86 1.11
C ALA A 53 -10.08 0.91 0.60
N SER A 54 -8.84 1.38 0.46
CA SER A 54 -7.70 0.53 0.09
C SER A 54 -7.44 -0.56 1.15
N ILE A 55 -7.54 -0.24 2.44
CA ILE A 55 -7.41 -1.22 3.52
C ILE A 55 -8.47 -2.31 3.39
N PHE A 56 -9.73 -1.95 3.16
CA PHE A 56 -10.81 -2.95 2.97
C PHE A 56 -10.57 -3.83 1.74
N LEU A 57 -10.09 -3.28 0.63
CA LEU A 57 -9.76 -4.04 -0.58
C LEU A 57 -8.59 -5.00 -0.32
N GLY A 58 -7.52 -4.55 0.33
CA GLY A 58 -6.36 -5.37 0.65
C GLY A 58 -6.68 -6.50 1.65
N VAL A 59 -7.45 -6.20 2.69
CA VAL A 59 -7.97 -7.23 3.62
C VAL A 59 -8.89 -8.20 2.88
N GLY A 60 -9.75 -7.71 1.98
CA GLY A 60 -10.58 -8.54 1.11
C GLY A 60 -9.77 -9.47 0.21
N ALA A 61 -8.62 -9.02 -0.28
CA ALA A 61 -7.67 -9.88 -1.01
C ALA A 61 -7.14 -11.01 -0.11
N GLY A 62 -6.78 -10.70 1.14
CA GLY A 62 -6.41 -11.71 2.14
C GLY A 62 -7.50 -12.75 2.35
N VAL A 63 -8.77 -12.32 2.48
CA VAL A 63 -9.91 -13.25 2.58
C VAL A 63 -10.03 -14.15 1.35
N CYS A 64 -9.79 -13.62 0.15
CA CYS A 64 -9.81 -14.44 -1.07
C CYS A 64 -8.70 -15.49 -1.07
N PHE A 65 -7.51 -15.19 -0.55
CA PHE A 65 -6.40 -16.13 -0.45
C PHE A 65 -6.60 -17.22 0.62
N PHE A 66 -7.53 -17.03 1.54
CA PHE A 66 -7.90 -18.08 2.51
C PHE A 66 -8.59 -19.28 1.84
N PHE A 67 -9.38 -19.05 0.78
CA PHE A 67 -10.15 -20.12 0.14
C PHE A 67 -9.25 -21.14 -0.56
N ASN A 68 -9.58 -22.43 -0.39
CA ASN A 68 -8.90 -23.59 -0.95
C ASN A 68 -9.89 -24.46 -1.75
N GLU A 69 -9.42 -25.58 -2.27
CA GLU A 69 -10.21 -26.53 -3.09
C GLU A 69 -11.51 -27.00 -2.41
N ASN A 70 -11.48 -27.09 -1.09
CA ASN A 70 -12.60 -27.62 -0.29
C ASN A 70 -13.53 -26.52 0.25
N SER A 71 -13.16 -25.25 0.08
CA SER A 71 -13.85 -24.14 0.75
C SER A 71 -15.11 -23.69 0.03
N SER A 72 -15.24 -23.92 -1.27
CA SER A 72 -16.39 -23.47 -2.05
C SER A 72 -16.72 -24.45 -3.18
N PRO A 73 -17.94 -25.00 -3.18
CA PRO A 73 -18.40 -25.86 -4.28
C PRO A 73 -18.76 -25.08 -5.55
N TRP A 74 -18.91 -23.73 -5.46
CA TRP A 74 -19.41 -22.89 -6.52
C TRP A 74 -18.32 -22.20 -7.34
N ILE A 75 -17.16 -21.91 -6.69
CA ILE A 75 -16.05 -21.19 -7.30
C ILE A 75 -14.78 -21.98 -7.05
N ASN A 76 -14.09 -22.38 -8.14
CA ASN A 76 -12.78 -23.00 -8.04
C ASN A 76 -11.80 -22.08 -7.30
N TYR A 77 -10.97 -22.63 -6.41
CA TYR A 77 -9.96 -21.90 -5.65
C TYR A 77 -9.03 -21.04 -6.52
N PHE A 78 -8.79 -21.45 -7.75
CA PHE A 78 -8.02 -20.67 -8.73
C PHE A 78 -8.63 -19.27 -8.96
N TRP A 79 -9.97 -19.19 -9.12
CA TRP A 79 -10.64 -17.91 -9.31
C TRP A 79 -10.61 -17.04 -8.05
N TRP A 80 -10.66 -17.64 -6.86
CA TRP A 80 -10.47 -16.90 -5.61
C TRP A 80 -9.09 -16.24 -5.54
N ASN A 81 -8.02 -16.95 -5.94
CA ASN A 81 -6.68 -16.36 -6.02
C ASN A 81 -6.61 -15.22 -7.04
N ILE A 82 -7.23 -15.38 -8.22
CA ILE A 82 -7.28 -14.31 -9.24
C ILE A 82 -8.02 -13.07 -8.72
N ILE A 83 -9.17 -13.26 -8.06
CA ILE A 83 -9.92 -12.16 -7.44
C ILE A 83 -9.06 -11.49 -6.36
N GLY A 84 -8.37 -12.26 -5.52
CA GLY A 84 -7.48 -11.75 -4.50
C GLY A 84 -6.35 -10.88 -5.08
N VAL A 85 -5.68 -11.35 -6.14
CA VAL A 85 -4.65 -10.56 -6.85
C VAL A 85 -5.24 -9.27 -7.42
N PHE A 86 -6.41 -9.36 -8.06
CA PHE A 86 -7.07 -8.17 -8.61
C PHE A 86 -7.43 -7.15 -7.52
N LEU A 87 -7.96 -7.59 -6.39
CA LEU A 87 -8.27 -6.73 -5.25
C LEU A 87 -7.01 -6.08 -4.67
N LEU A 88 -5.89 -6.83 -4.62
CA LEU A 88 -4.62 -6.30 -4.12
C LEU A 88 -4.07 -5.20 -5.04
N VAL A 89 -4.07 -5.44 -6.36
CA VAL A 89 -3.67 -4.43 -7.36
C VAL A 89 -4.56 -3.18 -7.27
N TRP A 90 -5.85 -3.38 -7.00
CA TRP A 90 -6.78 -2.27 -6.84
C TRP A 90 -6.53 -1.51 -5.54
N ALA A 91 -6.26 -2.22 -4.44
CA ALA A 91 -5.90 -1.61 -3.16
C ALA A 91 -4.66 -0.70 -3.30
N ASP A 92 -3.61 -1.19 -3.98
CA ASP A 92 -2.38 -0.45 -4.25
C ASP A 92 -2.62 0.78 -5.15
N SER A 93 -3.52 0.64 -6.14
CA SER A 93 -3.96 1.78 -6.96
C SER A 93 -4.66 2.86 -6.13
N PHE A 94 -5.45 2.49 -5.12
CA PHE A 94 -6.12 3.42 -4.22
C PHE A 94 -5.14 4.08 -3.26
N ASP A 95 -4.19 3.33 -2.72
CA ASP A 95 -3.11 3.85 -1.90
C ASP A 95 -2.29 4.90 -2.67
N SER A 96 -1.95 4.60 -3.93
CA SER A 96 -1.34 5.60 -4.82
C SER A 96 -2.23 6.84 -5.03
N ALA A 97 -3.56 6.67 -5.08
CA ALA A 97 -4.51 7.74 -5.36
C ALA A 97 -4.69 8.70 -4.18
N ASP A 98 -4.67 8.21 -2.93
CA ASP A 98 -4.91 9.05 -1.74
C ASP A 98 -3.80 10.09 -1.54
N GLY A 99 -2.54 9.69 -1.69
CA GLY A 99 -1.42 10.60 -1.66
C GLY A 99 -1.44 11.63 -2.81
N GLN A 100 -1.86 11.22 -4.00
CA GLN A 100 -2.05 12.14 -5.13
C GLN A 100 -3.21 13.11 -4.87
N LEU A 101 -4.34 12.61 -4.35
CA LEU A 101 -5.48 13.46 -3.99
C LEU A 101 -5.12 14.45 -2.88
N ALA A 102 -4.38 14.02 -1.85
CA ALA A 102 -3.91 14.88 -0.78
C ALA A 102 -3.07 16.06 -1.32
N ARG A 103 -2.17 15.78 -2.27
CA ARG A 103 -1.36 16.82 -2.95
C ARG A 103 -2.22 17.75 -3.80
N MET A 104 -3.19 17.22 -4.56
CA MET A 104 -4.07 17.99 -5.44
C MET A 104 -5.06 18.88 -4.69
N THR A 105 -5.48 18.46 -3.50
CA THR A 105 -6.48 19.17 -2.67
C THR A 105 -5.85 19.94 -1.51
N ARG A 106 -4.55 19.74 -1.26
CA ARG A 106 -3.80 20.26 -0.11
C ARG A 106 -4.40 19.83 1.23
N GLN A 107 -5.02 18.66 1.26
CA GLN A 107 -5.63 18.07 2.45
C GLN A 107 -4.64 17.10 3.09
N TYR A 108 -3.84 17.60 4.02
CA TYR A 108 -2.89 16.79 4.78
C TYR A 108 -3.39 16.64 6.21
N SER A 109 -3.38 15.41 6.74
CA SER A 109 -3.71 15.15 8.14
C SER A 109 -2.67 14.21 8.78
N ARG A 110 -2.43 14.37 10.08
CA ARG A 110 -1.56 13.44 10.83
C ARG A 110 -2.12 12.01 10.82
N ILE A 111 -3.44 11.89 10.98
CA ILE A 111 -4.15 10.60 10.95
C ILE A 111 -4.00 9.97 9.56
N GLY A 112 -4.17 10.75 8.47
CA GLY A 112 -4.01 10.26 7.11
C GLY A 112 -2.61 9.69 6.85
N ARG A 113 -1.56 10.36 7.32
CA ARG A 113 -0.17 9.88 7.19
C ARG A 113 0.06 8.56 7.95
N ILE A 114 -0.54 8.41 9.15
CA ILE A 114 -0.45 7.17 9.92
C ILE A 114 -1.21 6.05 9.21
N LEU A 115 -2.42 6.33 8.70
CA LEU A 115 -3.23 5.35 7.97
C LEU A 115 -2.54 4.89 6.69
N ASP A 116 -1.99 5.82 5.90
CA ASP A 116 -1.20 5.55 4.70
C ASP A 116 -0.02 4.62 5.00
N GLY A 117 0.76 4.92 6.07
CA GLY A 117 1.86 4.06 6.48
C GLY A 117 1.44 2.68 7.00
N LEU A 118 0.23 2.55 7.57
CA LEU A 118 -0.28 1.28 8.10
C LEU A 118 -1.09 0.48 7.07
N SER A 119 -1.52 1.07 5.96
CA SER A 119 -2.38 0.42 4.97
C SER A 119 -1.77 -0.88 4.46
N GLY A 120 -0.52 -0.85 4.03
CA GLY A 120 0.24 -2.01 3.60
C GLY A 120 0.39 -3.08 4.67
N ASP A 121 0.66 -2.68 5.92
CA ASP A 121 0.80 -3.62 7.05
C ASP A 121 -0.48 -4.42 7.29
N PHE A 122 -1.65 -3.76 7.19
CA PHE A 122 -2.95 -4.45 7.30
C PHE A 122 -3.17 -5.46 6.18
N TRP A 123 -2.82 -5.13 4.93
CA TRP A 123 -2.96 -6.06 3.80
C TRP A 123 -2.07 -7.28 3.99
N PHE A 124 -0.79 -7.06 4.29
CA PHE A 124 0.16 -8.15 4.48
C PHE A 124 -0.19 -9.03 5.68
N ALA A 125 -0.61 -8.42 6.79
CA ALA A 125 -1.07 -9.19 7.95
C ALA A 125 -2.27 -10.09 7.58
N ALA A 126 -3.27 -9.55 6.87
CA ALA A 126 -4.42 -10.31 6.43
C ALA A 126 -4.03 -11.46 5.49
N ILE A 127 -3.10 -11.22 4.55
CA ILE A 127 -2.61 -12.22 3.60
C ILE A 127 -1.83 -13.33 4.35
N TYR A 128 -0.91 -12.96 5.26
CA TYR A 128 -0.14 -13.94 6.02
C TYR A 128 -1.03 -14.83 6.88
N ILE A 129 -2.00 -14.22 7.59
CA ILE A 129 -2.98 -14.96 8.40
C ILE A 129 -3.80 -15.90 7.51
N ALA A 130 -4.29 -15.44 6.38
CA ALA A 130 -5.06 -16.23 5.43
C ALA A 130 -4.27 -17.44 4.91
N ILE A 131 -3.02 -17.25 4.51
CA ILE A 131 -2.13 -18.30 4.04
C ILE A 131 -1.84 -19.30 5.17
N CYS A 132 -1.58 -18.84 6.39
CA CYS A 132 -1.36 -19.75 7.53
C CYS A 132 -2.54 -20.67 7.78
N PHE A 133 -3.76 -20.14 7.77
CA PHE A 133 -4.95 -20.97 7.92
C PHE A 133 -5.14 -21.93 6.75
N ARG A 134 -4.96 -21.45 5.51
CA ARG A 134 -5.09 -22.30 4.32
C ARG A 134 -4.12 -23.47 4.34
N GLU A 135 -2.85 -23.21 4.59
CA GLU A 135 -1.81 -24.25 4.59
C GLU A 135 -1.98 -25.24 5.75
N ASN A 136 -2.43 -24.77 6.91
CA ASN A 136 -2.80 -25.67 8.02
C ASN A 136 -3.98 -26.60 7.70
N MET A 137 -4.79 -26.28 6.70
CA MET A 137 -5.92 -27.10 6.26
C MET A 137 -5.61 -28.00 5.05
N THR A 138 -4.56 -27.69 4.29
CA THR A 138 -4.29 -28.35 3.00
C THR A 138 -2.99 -29.14 2.97
N SER A 139 -1.96 -28.70 3.69
CA SER A 139 -0.65 -29.34 3.71
C SER A 139 -0.55 -30.38 4.81
N GLU A 140 -0.26 -31.64 4.47
CA GLU A 140 -0.06 -32.73 5.45
C GLU A 140 1.02 -32.38 6.49
N PHE A 141 2.10 -31.74 6.06
CA PHE A 141 3.17 -31.31 6.95
C PHE A 141 2.69 -30.28 7.98
N PHE A 142 1.97 -29.25 7.54
CA PHE A 142 1.49 -28.19 8.44
C PHE A 142 0.29 -28.64 9.28
N MET A 143 -0.54 -29.57 8.79
CA MET A 143 -1.56 -30.22 9.64
C MET A 143 -0.94 -30.96 10.83
N ALA A 144 0.20 -31.63 10.62
CA ALA A 144 0.93 -32.30 11.67
C ALA A 144 1.72 -31.36 12.59
N HIS A 145 2.16 -30.22 12.09
CA HIS A 145 3.04 -29.27 12.77
C HIS A 145 2.50 -27.83 12.68
N GLN A 146 1.28 -27.60 13.11
CA GLN A 146 0.52 -26.35 12.91
C GLN A 146 1.25 -25.09 13.38
N TRP A 147 2.05 -25.18 14.44
CA TRP A 147 2.79 -24.02 14.97
C TRP A 147 3.92 -23.53 14.05
N VAL A 148 4.46 -24.41 13.18
CA VAL A 148 5.62 -24.08 12.32
C VAL A 148 5.29 -22.95 11.35
N ILE A 149 4.12 -23.01 10.70
CA ILE A 149 3.73 -21.97 9.74
C ILE A 149 3.52 -20.61 10.41
N TRP A 150 3.01 -20.61 11.66
CA TRP A 150 2.86 -19.37 12.42
C TRP A 150 4.21 -18.75 12.79
N VAL A 151 5.19 -19.57 13.16
CA VAL A 151 6.55 -19.08 13.41
C VAL A 151 7.15 -18.51 12.12
N ILE A 152 7.00 -19.20 10.98
CA ILE A 152 7.45 -18.69 9.68
C ILE A 152 6.77 -17.36 9.36
N ALA A 153 5.46 -17.25 9.55
CA ALA A 153 4.71 -16.02 9.29
C ALA A 153 5.19 -14.85 10.15
N VAL A 154 5.41 -15.08 11.45
CA VAL A 154 5.94 -14.05 12.35
C VAL A 154 7.33 -13.61 11.94
N VAL A 155 8.25 -14.53 11.67
CA VAL A 155 9.61 -14.22 11.21
C VAL A 155 9.57 -13.44 9.90
N THR A 156 8.76 -13.90 8.93
CA THR A 156 8.60 -13.23 7.63
C THR A 156 8.00 -11.83 7.81
N GLY A 157 6.97 -11.69 8.66
CA GLY A 157 6.37 -10.38 8.95
C GLY A 157 7.35 -9.40 9.57
N VAL A 158 8.18 -9.84 10.54
CA VAL A 158 9.24 -9.01 11.12
C VAL A 158 10.28 -8.62 10.08
N CYS A 159 10.75 -9.57 9.25
CA CYS A 159 11.70 -9.29 8.17
C CYS A 159 11.10 -8.29 7.17
N HIS A 160 9.83 -8.45 6.81
CA HIS A 160 9.11 -7.52 5.91
C HIS A 160 9.04 -6.11 6.50
N ALA A 161 8.63 -5.97 7.75
CA ALA A 161 8.55 -4.68 8.44
C ALA A 161 9.91 -3.97 8.51
N VAL A 162 10.97 -4.72 8.86
CA VAL A 162 12.34 -4.18 8.88
C VAL A 162 12.78 -3.75 7.48
N GLN A 163 12.52 -4.56 6.45
CA GLN A 163 12.87 -4.23 5.07
C GLN A 163 12.13 -2.98 4.58
N ALA A 164 10.84 -2.86 4.86
CA ALA A 164 10.04 -1.70 4.51
C ALA A 164 10.55 -0.42 5.20
N ALA A 165 10.81 -0.49 6.52
CA ALA A 165 11.37 0.62 7.28
C ALA A 165 12.76 1.05 6.77
N MET A 166 13.63 0.09 6.43
CA MET A 166 14.94 0.38 5.85
C MET A 166 14.82 1.02 4.47
N GLY A 167 13.92 0.51 3.62
CA GLY A 167 13.65 1.08 2.30
C GLY A 167 13.18 2.53 2.38
N ASP A 168 12.25 2.83 3.30
CA ASP A 168 11.78 4.19 3.51
C ASP A 168 12.87 5.10 4.08
N TYR A 169 13.64 4.64 5.06
CA TYR A 169 14.77 5.37 5.61
C TYR A 169 15.78 5.77 4.53
N TYR A 170 16.23 4.83 3.69
CA TYR A 170 17.18 5.12 2.61
C TYR A 170 16.59 6.05 1.55
N ARG A 171 15.30 5.92 1.24
CA ARG A 171 14.59 6.83 0.33
C ARG A 171 14.59 8.26 0.88
N GLN A 172 14.27 8.45 2.17
CA GLN A 172 14.29 9.75 2.82
C GLN A 172 15.71 10.36 2.84
N PHE A 173 16.70 9.53 3.14
CA PHE A 173 18.10 9.93 3.14
C PHE A 173 18.57 10.38 1.74
N HIS A 174 18.20 9.63 0.71
CA HIS A 174 18.49 10.00 -0.68
C HIS A 174 17.84 11.32 -1.08
N LEU A 175 16.58 11.54 -0.70
CA LEU A 175 15.88 12.80 -0.95
C LEU A 175 16.53 13.99 -0.23
N TYR A 176 17.04 13.77 0.97
CA TYR A 176 17.79 14.80 1.70
C TYR A 176 19.04 15.26 0.94
N PHE A 177 19.80 14.34 0.38
CA PHE A 177 20.98 14.68 -0.41
C PHE A 177 20.66 15.35 -1.76
N LEU A 178 19.55 14.98 -2.39
CA LEU A 178 19.15 15.56 -3.68
C LEU A 178 18.51 16.93 -3.57
N LYS A 179 17.67 17.16 -2.57
CA LYS A 179 16.79 18.33 -2.45
C LYS A 179 17.04 19.17 -1.21
N GLY A 180 17.95 18.74 -0.35
CA GLY A 180 18.18 19.37 0.94
C GLY A 180 17.07 19.08 1.95
N GLU A 181 17.03 19.89 3.01
CA GLU A 181 16.09 19.72 4.14
C GLU A 181 14.61 19.80 3.74
N ASP A 182 14.27 20.59 2.72
CA ASP A 182 12.89 20.75 2.25
C ASP A 182 12.38 19.53 1.46
N GLY A 183 13.26 18.63 1.05
CA GLY A 183 12.93 17.44 0.24
C GLY A 183 12.69 16.17 1.03
N SER A 184 13.09 16.13 2.30
CA SER A 184 13.00 14.95 3.16
C SER A 184 12.01 15.17 4.32
N GLU A 185 11.42 14.09 4.81
CA GLU A 185 10.59 14.10 6.03
C GLU A 185 11.41 13.81 7.29
N LEU A 186 12.75 13.81 7.18
CA LEU A 186 13.63 13.63 8.34
C LEU A 186 13.48 14.83 9.26
N GLU A 187 13.04 14.60 10.50
CA GLU A 187 12.99 15.64 11.52
C GLU A 187 14.42 16.07 11.85
N ARG A 188 14.64 17.41 11.94
CA ARG A 188 15.93 17.95 12.36
C ARG A 188 16.26 17.49 13.78
N ALA A 189 17.49 17.08 14.01
CA ALA A 189 17.96 16.72 15.34
C ALA A 189 17.74 17.86 16.36
N GLU A 190 17.88 19.13 15.95
CA GLU A 190 17.61 20.31 16.76
C GLU A 190 16.16 20.38 17.24
N PHE A 191 15.18 20.01 16.38
CA PHE A 191 13.76 20.01 16.72
C PHE A 191 13.38 18.85 17.66
N LEU A 192 14.14 17.76 17.63
CA LEU A 192 13.99 16.65 18.57
C LEU A 192 14.52 17.04 19.97
N TRP A 193 15.63 17.77 20.04
CA TRP A 193 16.20 18.23 21.31
C TRP A 193 15.35 19.31 22.00
N GLU A 194 14.59 20.11 21.27
CA GLU A 194 13.65 21.09 21.86
C GLU A 194 12.37 20.46 22.41
N LYS A 195 12.06 19.20 22.03
CA LYS A 195 10.87 18.47 22.50
C LYS A 195 11.09 17.64 23.77
N PHE A 196 12.34 17.42 24.18
CA PHE A 196 12.75 16.69 25.38
C PHE A 196 13.51 17.57 26.35
#